data_7bd88ced914e0c0f73f3512be6544b2a
#
_entry.id   7bd88ced914e0c0f73f3512be6544b2a
#
_cell.length_a   1.000
_cell.length_b   1.000
_cell.length_c   1.000
_cell.angle_alpha   90.00
_cell.angle_beta   90.00
_cell.angle_gamma   90.00
#
_symmetry.space_group_name_H-M   'P 1'
#
loop_
_entity.id
_entity.type
_entity.pdbx_description
1 polymer ?
#
loop_
_entity_poly.entity_id
_entity_poly.type
_entity_poly.pdbx_seq_one_letter_code
_entity_poly.pdbx_strand_id
1 'polypeptide(L)'
;WYPYVYDSTAYWNGELSDNLATDADVSSMSEQELGELKENQTAVSSGLMGAFKEQGLDSAKIDESTGTVQMDNNVLFAWDKADLSEEGKAYLDQFLAAYVPVISGAIEEGKVSTIVVEGYTDSAGDEAYNLKLSEERAQTVADYIKAGYPELANVIEVVGNGENNLILNGEGQEDAAASRRVEVRYVLKTE
;
A
#
# COMPACT_ATOMS: atom_id res chain seq x y z
N TRP A 1 8.76 -7.32 5.66
CA TRP A 1 8.91 -8.58 4.93
C TRP A 1 7.54 -9.05 4.52
N TYR A 2 7.16 -8.85 3.27
CA TYR A 2 5.96 -9.44 2.70
C TYR A 2 6.20 -10.92 2.46
N PRO A 3 5.35 -11.78 2.94
CA PRO A 3 5.16 -13.02 2.26
C PRO A 3 4.23 -12.78 1.05
N TYR A 4 4.64 -11.97 0.09
CA TYR A 4 4.28 -12.37 -1.24
C TYR A 4 4.78 -13.80 -1.34
N VAL A 5 3.89 -14.70 -1.65
CA VAL A 5 4.28 -16.04 -2.05
C VAL A 5 5.31 -15.83 -3.15
N TYR A 6 6.58 -15.88 -2.77
CA TYR A 6 7.65 -15.94 -3.72
C TYR A 6 7.35 -17.18 -4.55
N ASP A 7 6.82 -16.98 -5.73
CA ASP A 7 6.89 -18.03 -6.71
C ASP A 7 8.38 -18.13 -7.07
N SER A 8 9.06 -19.02 -6.36
CA SER A 8 10.49 -19.26 -6.54
C SER A 8 10.83 -19.72 -7.96
N THR A 9 9.83 -20.12 -8.76
CA THR A 9 10.02 -20.52 -10.15
C THR A 9 10.25 -19.31 -11.06
N ALA A 10 9.58 -18.20 -10.84
CA ALA A 10 9.80 -16.97 -11.61
C ALA A 10 11.18 -16.36 -11.33
N TYR A 11 11.65 -16.42 -10.08
CA TYR A 11 12.98 -15.94 -9.70
C TYR A 11 14.12 -16.69 -10.41
N TRP A 12 13.92 -17.99 -10.66
CA TRP A 12 14.92 -18.85 -11.33
C TRP A 12 15.00 -18.62 -12.84
N ASN A 13 13.94 -18.16 -13.47
CA ASN A 13 13.91 -17.94 -14.92
C ASN A 13 14.34 -16.54 -15.33
N GLY A 14 14.78 -15.71 -14.39
CA GLY A 14 15.17 -14.33 -14.68
C GLY A 14 13.99 -13.44 -15.10
N GLU A 15 12.77 -13.90 -14.94
CA GLU A 15 11.57 -13.14 -15.18
C GLU A 15 11.33 -12.21 -14.00
N LEU A 16 11.65 -10.97 -14.22
CA LEU A 16 11.55 -9.88 -13.26
C LEU A 16 10.12 -9.32 -13.16
N SER A 17 9.10 -10.11 -13.46
CA SER A 17 7.70 -9.70 -13.38
C SER A 17 7.16 -9.60 -11.94
N ASP A 18 7.91 -10.09 -10.96
CA ASP A 18 7.35 -10.57 -9.70
C ASP A 18 7.03 -9.50 -8.67
N ASN A 19 7.45 -8.28 -8.88
CA ASN A 19 7.21 -7.18 -7.95
C ASN A 19 6.72 -5.91 -8.65
N LEU A 20 6.00 -6.03 -9.74
CA LEU A 20 5.39 -4.87 -10.37
C LEU A 20 4.14 -4.44 -9.58
N ALA A 21 4.05 -3.17 -9.28
CA ALA A 21 2.90 -2.56 -8.62
C ALA A 21 1.71 -2.43 -9.59
N THR A 22 1.25 -3.56 -10.12
CA THR A 22 0.12 -3.64 -11.05
C THR A 22 -0.76 -4.83 -10.74
N ASP A 23 -2.06 -4.68 -10.96
CA ASP A 23 -3.04 -5.76 -10.88
C ASP A 23 -3.29 -6.42 -12.26
N ALA A 24 -2.62 -5.94 -13.31
CA ALA A 24 -2.74 -6.50 -14.64
C ALA A 24 -1.98 -7.83 -14.77
N ASP A 25 -2.50 -8.71 -15.61
CA ASP A 25 -1.78 -9.92 -16.00
C ASP A 25 -0.60 -9.55 -16.92
N VAL A 26 0.60 -9.67 -16.38
CA VAL A 26 1.84 -9.31 -17.07
C VAL A 26 2.43 -10.47 -17.86
N SER A 27 1.81 -11.67 -17.80
CA SER A 27 2.33 -12.89 -18.44
C SER A 27 2.38 -12.82 -19.97
N SER A 28 1.52 -11.98 -20.57
CA SER A 28 1.44 -11.77 -22.02
C SER A 28 2.17 -10.51 -22.51
N MET A 29 2.78 -9.75 -21.61
CA MET A 29 3.48 -8.52 -21.94
C MET A 29 4.86 -8.81 -22.58
N SER A 30 5.26 -7.94 -23.51
CA SER A 30 6.60 -7.97 -24.09
C SER A 30 7.66 -7.51 -23.07
N GLU A 31 8.92 -7.85 -23.34
CA GLU A 31 10.05 -7.36 -22.53
C GLU A 31 10.12 -5.83 -22.49
N GLN A 32 9.73 -5.16 -23.57
CA GLN A 32 9.70 -3.70 -23.65
C GLN A 32 8.64 -3.13 -22.70
N GLU A 33 7.41 -3.66 -22.73
CA GLU A 33 6.31 -3.24 -21.85
C GLU A 33 6.66 -3.48 -20.38
N LEU A 34 7.23 -4.63 -20.04
CA LEU A 34 7.72 -4.93 -18.69
C LEU A 34 8.85 -3.98 -18.25
N GLY A 35 9.75 -3.65 -19.17
CA GLY A 35 10.83 -2.68 -18.91
C GLY A 35 10.30 -1.29 -18.61
N GLU A 36 9.31 -0.81 -19.36
CA GLU A 36 8.66 0.49 -19.13
C GLU A 36 7.92 0.54 -17.79
N LEU A 37 7.21 -0.53 -17.43
CA LEU A 37 6.56 -0.64 -16.12
C LEU A 37 7.57 -0.58 -14.97
N LYS A 38 8.70 -1.26 -15.10
CA LYS A 38 9.78 -1.23 -14.08
C LYS A 38 10.39 0.16 -13.94
N GLU A 39 10.65 0.84 -15.05
CA GLU A 39 11.15 2.21 -15.03
C GLU A 39 10.15 3.15 -14.33
N ASN A 40 8.86 3.02 -14.64
CA ASN A 40 7.81 3.79 -13.99
C ASN A 40 7.72 3.51 -12.50
N GLN A 41 7.77 2.23 -12.12
CA GLN A 41 7.77 1.84 -10.70
C GLN A 41 8.96 2.39 -9.95
N THR A 42 10.15 2.27 -10.50
CA THR A 42 11.38 2.79 -9.90
C THR A 42 11.30 4.31 -9.73
N ALA A 43 10.82 5.02 -10.73
CA ALA A 43 10.66 6.47 -10.68
C ALA A 43 9.69 6.91 -9.57
N VAL A 44 8.53 6.25 -9.48
CA VAL A 44 7.51 6.57 -8.46
C VAL A 44 8.01 6.19 -7.06
N SER A 45 8.55 4.99 -6.87
CA SER A 45 9.06 4.54 -5.57
C SER A 45 10.21 5.41 -5.08
N SER A 46 11.15 5.77 -5.94
CA SER A 46 12.26 6.67 -5.60
C SER A 46 11.76 8.06 -5.23
N GLY A 47 10.77 8.56 -5.94
CA GLY A 47 10.12 9.84 -5.62
C GLY A 47 9.46 9.83 -4.25
N LEU A 48 8.75 8.75 -3.90
CA LEU A 48 8.14 8.57 -2.58
C LEU A 48 9.19 8.49 -1.47
N MET A 49 10.25 7.71 -1.67
CA MET A 49 11.35 7.61 -0.69
C MET A 49 11.99 8.97 -0.42
N GLY A 50 12.26 9.74 -1.46
CA GLY A 50 12.80 11.10 -1.33
C GLY A 50 11.85 12.04 -0.59
N ALA A 51 10.57 12.05 -0.94
CA ALA A 51 9.56 12.88 -0.31
C ALA A 51 9.36 12.52 1.18
N PHE A 52 9.36 11.23 1.53
CA PHE A 52 9.27 10.78 2.92
C PHE A 52 10.46 11.24 3.74
N LYS A 53 11.66 11.12 3.18
CA LYS A 53 12.88 11.59 3.84
C LYS A 53 12.84 13.10 4.11
N GLU A 54 12.38 13.89 3.13
CA GLU A 54 12.24 15.34 3.30
C GLU A 54 11.21 15.72 4.36
N GLN A 55 10.14 14.96 4.51
CA GLN A 55 9.12 15.17 5.53
C GLN A 55 9.47 14.55 6.89
N GLY A 56 10.60 13.89 7.02
CA GLY A 56 11.00 13.23 8.26
C GLY A 56 10.15 12.00 8.61
N LEU A 57 9.51 11.39 7.62
CA LEU A 57 8.76 10.14 7.80
C LEU A 57 9.70 8.94 7.81
N ASP A 58 9.30 7.89 8.55
CA ASP A 58 10.05 6.64 8.60
C ASP A 58 9.99 5.89 7.26
N SER A 59 11.10 5.89 6.55
CA SER A 59 11.23 5.20 5.26
C SER A 59 11.17 3.66 5.39
N ALA A 60 11.34 3.10 6.60
CA ALA A 60 11.19 1.67 6.83
C ALA A 60 9.73 1.18 6.65
N LYS A 61 8.78 2.08 6.60
CA LYS A 61 7.37 1.78 6.31
C LYS A 61 7.04 1.73 4.82
N ILE A 62 7.99 2.06 3.96
CA ILE A 62 7.83 1.94 2.49
C ILE A 62 8.56 0.70 2.01
N ASP A 63 7.88 -0.10 1.22
CA ASP A 63 8.52 -1.14 0.41
C ASP A 63 9.17 -0.47 -0.81
N GLU A 64 10.50 -0.44 -0.86
CA GLU A 64 11.25 0.19 -1.96
C GLU A 64 10.94 -0.45 -3.33
N SER A 65 10.60 -1.73 -3.35
CA SER A 65 10.33 -2.46 -4.60
C SER A 65 8.98 -2.12 -5.20
N THR A 66 7.95 -1.94 -4.37
CA THR A 66 6.57 -1.71 -4.83
C THR A 66 6.05 -0.30 -4.54
N GLY A 67 6.71 0.44 -3.64
CA GLY A 67 6.22 1.73 -3.16
C GLY A 67 5.02 1.63 -2.22
N THR A 68 4.68 0.43 -1.74
CA THR A 68 3.60 0.23 -0.77
C THR A 68 3.99 0.79 0.60
N VAL A 69 3.08 1.56 1.20
CA VAL A 69 3.29 2.16 2.52
C VAL A 69 2.45 1.44 3.56
N GLN A 70 3.09 0.99 4.63
CA GLN A 70 2.43 0.38 5.78
C GLN A 70 2.18 1.42 6.88
N MET A 71 0.98 1.39 7.46
CA MET A 71 0.58 2.25 8.58
C MET A 71 0.05 1.39 9.71
N ASP A 72 0.59 1.60 10.91
CA ASP A 72 0.20 0.87 12.11
C ASP A 72 -1.22 1.29 12.56
N ASN A 73 -2.11 0.32 12.74
CA ASN A 73 -3.45 0.58 13.23
C ASN A 73 -3.47 1.22 14.63
N ASN A 74 -2.48 0.93 15.47
CA ASN A 74 -2.38 1.56 16.80
C ASN A 74 -2.08 3.06 16.74
N VAL A 75 -1.44 3.52 15.66
CA VAL A 75 -1.23 4.96 15.40
C VAL A 75 -2.50 5.59 14.84
N LEU A 76 -3.15 4.92 13.88
CA LEU A 76 -4.28 5.50 13.14
C LEU A 76 -5.57 5.52 13.94
N PHE A 77 -5.86 4.47 14.71
CA PHE A 77 -7.18 4.24 15.31
C PHE A 77 -7.11 4.06 16.82
N ALA A 78 -8.18 4.44 17.51
CA ALA A 78 -8.40 3.99 18.86
C ALA A 78 -8.66 2.46 18.89
N TRP A 79 -8.39 1.83 20.04
CA TRP A 79 -8.55 0.38 20.21
C TRP A 79 -9.95 -0.08 19.79
N ASP A 80 -9.98 -1.14 18.97
CA ASP A 80 -11.21 -1.78 18.47
C ASP A 80 -12.18 -0.82 17.75
N LYS A 81 -11.66 0.25 17.15
CA LYS A 81 -12.45 1.25 16.42
C LYS A 81 -11.92 1.46 15.01
N ALA A 82 -12.78 2.01 14.18
CA ALA A 82 -12.46 2.47 12.82
C ALA A 82 -12.41 4.00 12.70
N ASP A 83 -12.58 4.73 13.79
CA ASP A 83 -12.43 6.18 13.82
C ASP A 83 -10.97 6.57 14.01
N LEU A 84 -10.50 7.54 13.21
CA LEU A 84 -9.14 8.06 13.35
C LEU A 84 -8.95 8.77 14.69
N SER A 85 -7.84 8.43 15.35
CA SER A 85 -7.35 9.20 16.49
C SER A 85 -6.78 10.55 16.04
N GLU A 86 -6.59 11.49 16.96
CA GLU A 86 -5.92 12.77 16.64
C GLU A 86 -4.47 12.55 16.18
N GLU A 87 -3.77 11.57 16.78
CA GLU A 87 -2.44 11.16 16.35
C GLU A 87 -2.48 10.56 14.92
N GLY A 88 -3.50 9.76 14.63
CA GLY A 88 -3.71 9.19 13.29
C GLY A 88 -3.97 10.25 12.24
N LYS A 89 -4.75 11.27 12.53
CA LYS A 89 -4.97 12.40 11.63
C LYS A 89 -3.69 13.18 11.37
N ALA A 90 -2.93 13.48 12.42
CA ALA A 90 -1.66 14.18 12.31
C ALA A 90 -0.65 13.38 11.47
N TYR A 91 -0.59 12.07 11.68
CA TYR A 91 0.23 11.19 10.86
C TYR A 91 -0.19 11.18 9.39
N LEU A 92 -1.49 11.08 9.10
CA LEU A 92 -2.01 11.12 7.74
C LEU A 92 -1.76 12.46 7.06
N ASP A 93 -1.87 13.57 7.76
CA ASP A 93 -1.56 14.89 7.21
C ASP A 93 -0.10 14.98 6.76
N GLN A 94 0.83 14.48 7.57
CA GLN A 94 2.24 14.43 7.22
C GLN A 94 2.53 13.45 6.07
N PHE A 95 1.92 12.26 6.11
CA PHE A 95 2.02 11.28 5.05
C PHE A 95 1.51 11.83 3.72
N LEU A 96 0.34 12.44 3.69
CA LEU A 96 -0.28 12.97 2.49
C LEU A 96 0.51 14.15 1.90
N ALA A 97 1.13 14.97 2.75
CA ALA A 97 2.00 16.04 2.29
C ALA A 97 3.22 15.52 1.48
N ALA A 98 3.71 14.32 1.82
CA ALA A 98 4.77 13.65 1.07
C ALA A 98 4.24 12.85 -0.14
N TYR A 99 3.17 12.10 0.07
CA TYR A 99 2.66 11.11 -0.88
C TYR A 99 1.94 11.74 -2.08
N VAL A 100 1.04 12.68 -1.81
CA VAL A 100 0.14 13.22 -2.85
C VAL A 100 0.87 13.92 -3.98
N PRO A 101 1.87 14.79 -3.76
CA PRO A 101 2.57 15.44 -4.87
C PRO A 101 3.24 14.45 -5.82
N VAL A 102 3.83 13.37 -5.29
CA VAL A 102 4.49 12.34 -6.10
C VAL A 102 3.47 11.53 -6.90
N ILE A 103 2.41 11.07 -6.25
CA ILE A 103 1.39 10.24 -6.90
C ILE A 103 0.55 11.04 -7.88
N SER A 104 0.16 12.26 -7.56
CA SER A 104 -0.58 13.13 -8.51
C SER A 104 0.25 13.39 -9.76
N GLY A 105 1.54 13.68 -9.61
CA GLY A 105 2.44 13.82 -10.75
C GLY A 105 2.54 12.54 -11.59
N ALA A 106 2.63 11.39 -10.96
CA ALA A 106 2.67 10.09 -11.64
C ALA A 106 1.36 9.77 -12.38
N ILE A 107 0.22 10.17 -11.83
CA ILE A 107 -1.10 10.04 -12.48
C ILE A 107 -1.16 10.95 -13.71
N GLU A 108 -0.76 12.21 -13.58
CA GLU A 108 -0.71 13.17 -14.69
C GLU A 108 0.20 12.72 -15.83
N GLU A 109 1.33 12.08 -15.49
CA GLU A 109 2.27 11.52 -16.47
C GLU A 109 1.80 10.18 -17.08
N GLY A 110 0.66 9.64 -16.63
CA GLY A 110 0.13 8.37 -17.11
C GLY A 110 0.87 7.13 -16.62
N LYS A 111 1.65 7.23 -15.54
CA LYS A 111 2.39 6.11 -14.94
C LYS A 111 1.55 5.32 -13.93
N VAL A 112 0.67 5.99 -13.21
CA VAL A 112 -0.19 5.43 -12.17
C VAL A 112 -1.66 5.60 -12.54
N SER A 113 -2.46 4.57 -12.35
CA SER A 113 -3.90 4.59 -12.63
C SER A 113 -4.75 4.72 -11.36
N THR A 114 -4.34 4.09 -10.28
CA THR A 114 -5.18 3.87 -9.09
C THR A 114 -4.34 3.92 -7.83
N ILE A 115 -4.96 4.33 -6.74
CA ILE A 115 -4.45 4.21 -5.37
C ILE A 115 -5.36 3.22 -4.66
N VAL A 116 -4.81 2.20 -4.03
CA VAL A 116 -5.57 1.21 -3.26
C VAL A 116 -5.25 1.37 -1.78
N VAL A 117 -6.28 1.50 -0.97
CA VAL A 117 -6.19 1.51 0.49
C VAL A 117 -6.69 0.18 1.01
N GLU A 118 -5.84 -0.57 1.65
CA GLU A 118 -6.11 -1.93 2.10
C GLU A 118 -6.01 -2.03 3.62
N GLY A 119 -7.03 -2.62 4.24
CA GLY A 119 -7.05 -2.88 5.67
C GLY A 119 -6.74 -4.34 5.99
N TYR A 120 -5.99 -4.56 7.08
CA TYR A 120 -5.61 -5.88 7.59
C TYR A 120 -5.77 -5.96 9.09
N THR A 121 -6.09 -7.15 9.59
CA THR A 121 -6.15 -7.49 11.00
C THR A 121 -5.14 -8.58 11.36
N ASP A 122 -4.96 -8.84 12.65
CA ASP A 122 -4.37 -10.09 13.11
C ASP A 122 -5.39 -11.24 13.03
N SER A 123 -4.99 -12.43 13.41
CA SER A 123 -5.83 -13.65 13.39
C SER A 123 -6.76 -13.79 14.60
N ALA A 124 -6.72 -12.84 15.54
CA ALA A 124 -7.54 -12.92 16.74
C ALA A 124 -8.99 -12.53 16.45
N GLY A 125 -9.92 -13.35 16.92
CA GLY A 125 -11.34 -13.07 16.83
C GLY A 125 -12.05 -13.78 15.67
N ASP A 126 -13.21 -13.27 15.31
CA ASP A 126 -14.06 -13.82 14.26
C ASP A 126 -13.63 -13.29 12.88
N GLU A 127 -13.48 -14.20 11.92
CA GLU A 127 -13.01 -13.86 10.57
C GLU A 127 -13.91 -12.85 9.86
N ALA A 128 -15.24 -13.02 9.95
CA ALA A 128 -16.18 -12.12 9.33
C ALA A 128 -16.16 -10.73 9.98
N TYR A 129 -15.98 -10.67 11.30
CA TYR A 129 -15.79 -9.42 12.02
C TYR A 129 -14.49 -8.72 11.60
N ASN A 130 -13.39 -9.47 11.51
CA ASN A 130 -12.09 -8.95 11.09
C ASN A 130 -12.15 -8.40 9.66
N LEU A 131 -12.80 -9.11 8.75
CA LEU A 131 -12.97 -8.65 7.37
C LEU A 131 -13.71 -7.30 7.33
N LYS A 132 -14.82 -7.19 8.04
CA LYS A 132 -15.61 -5.95 8.10
C LYS A 132 -14.83 -4.81 8.75
N LEU A 133 -14.17 -5.05 9.88
CA LEU A 133 -13.39 -4.02 10.58
C LEU A 133 -12.24 -3.50 9.72
N SER A 134 -11.56 -4.38 8.99
CA SER A 134 -10.48 -4.00 8.09
C SER A 134 -10.98 -3.14 6.93
N GLU A 135 -12.14 -3.45 6.37
CA GLU A 135 -12.79 -2.63 5.33
C GLU A 135 -13.19 -1.25 5.86
N GLU A 136 -13.83 -1.19 7.02
CA GLU A 136 -14.23 0.07 7.66
C GLU A 136 -13.02 0.97 7.95
N ARG A 137 -11.91 0.41 8.41
CA ARG A 137 -10.66 1.14 8.65
C ARG A 137 -10.03 1.67 7.36
N ALA A 138 -9.97 0.84 6.33
CA ALA A 138 -9.49 1.28 5.02
C ALA A 138 -10.39 2.37 4.43
N GLN A 139 -11.71 2.23 4.56
CA GLN A 139 -12.67 3.24 4.13
C GLN A 139 -12.47 4.58 4.86
N THR A 140 -12.26 4.54 6.16
CA THR A 140 -12.01 5.75 6.96
C THR A 140 -10.76 6.50 6.48
N VAL A 141 -9.67 5.78 6.20
CA VAL A 141 -8.45 6.38 5.65
C VAL A 141 -8.71 6.96 4.26
N ALA A 142 -9.38 6.21 3.39
CA ALA A 142 -9.73 6.67 2.05
C ALA A 142 -10.62 7.94 2.08
N ASP A 143 -11.60 7.98 2.96
CA ASP A 143 -12.49 9.15 3.12
C ASP A 143 -11.71 10.38 3.61
N TYR A 144 -10.74 10.17 4.51
CA TYR A 144 -9.85 11.24 4.96
C TYR A 144 -9.00 11.81 3.82
N ILE A 145 -8.46 10.93 2.98
CA ILE A 145 -7.70 11.33 1.79
C ILE A 145 -8.59 12.12 0.83
N LYS A 146 -9.77 11.61 0.52
CA LYS A 146 -10.72 12.26 -0.41
C LYS A 146 -11.22 13.62 0.09
N ALA A 147 -11.37 13.78 1.40
CA ALA A 147 -11.75 15.05 2.00
C ALA A 147 -10.66 16.11 1.86
N GLY A 148 -9.40 15.73 2.02
CA GLY A 148 -8.25 16.63 1.88
C GLY A 148 -7.84 16.87 0.42
N TYR A 149 -8.04 15.88 -0.44
CA TYR A 149 -7.61 15.87 -1.85
C TYR A 149 -8.75 15.34 -2.75
N PRO A 150 -9.80 16.16 -2.99
CA PRO A 150 -10.97 15.74 -3.76
C PRO A 150 -10.65 15.28 -5.19
N GLU A 151 -9.56 15.78 -5.77
CA GLU A 151 -9.07 15.39 -7.08
C GLU A 151 -8.68 13.90 -7.19
N LEU A 152 -8.36 13.28 -6.06
CA LEU A 152 -8.01 11.86 -6.01
C LEU A 152 -9.23 10.94 -5.80
N ALA A 153 -10.41 11.50 -5.56
CA ALA A 153 -11.59 10.71 -5.16
C ALA A 153 -11.96 9.60 -6.15
N ASN A 154 -11.75 9.83 -7.45
CA ASN A 154 -12.12 8.87 -8.50
C ASN A 154 -11.05 7.81 -8.79
N VAL A 155 -9.87 7.93 -8.19
CA VAL A 155 -8.76 6.99 -8.38
C VAL A 155 -8.43 6.17 -7.14
N ILE A 156 -9.19 6.33 -6.05
CA ILE A 156 -8.99 5.60 -4.80
C ILE A 156 -9.97 4.43 -4.73
N GLU A 157 -9.43 3.24 -4.52
CA GLU A 157 -10.15 2.01 -4.23
C GLU A 157 -9.89 1.56 -2.80
N VAL A 158 -10.85 0.86 -2.21
CA VAL A 158 -10.82 0.37 -0.83
C VAL A 158 -10.97 -1.13 -0.81
N VAL A 159 -10.12 -1.81 -0.06
CA VAL A 159 -10.16 -3.28 0.12
C VAL A 159 -10.01 -3.63 1.60
N GLY A 160 -10.92 -4.44 2.11
CA GLY A 160 -10.77 -5.09 3.41
C GLY A 160 -10.26 -6.52 3.22
N ASN A 161 -9.12 -6.85 3.81
CA ASN A 161 -8.50 -8.17 3.69
C ASN A 161 -8.63 -9.01 4.97
N GLY A 162 -9.09 -8.41 6.07
CA GLY A 162 -9.21 -9.11 7.35
C GLY A 162 -7.88 -9.72 7.77
N GLU A 163 -7.91 -10.98 8.15
CA GLU A 163 -6.73 -11.75 8.57
C GLU A 163 -6.00 -12.45 7.43
N ASN A 164 -6.39 -12.21 6.18
CA ASN A 164 -5.62 -12.65 5.03
C ASN A 164 -4.29 -11.88 4.98
N ASN A 165 -3.19 -12.53 4.69
CA ASN A 165 -1.85 -11.92 4.63
C ASN A 165 -1.30 -11.44 5.99
N LEU A 166 -1.30 -12.33 6.98
CA LEU A 166 -0.64 -12.10 8.25
C LEU A 166 0.85 -11.85 8.06
N ILE A 167 1.40 -10.92 8.84
CA ILE A 167 2.86 -10.73 8.90
C ILE A 167 3.44 -11.71 9.90
N LEU A 168 4.49 -12.39 9.49
CA LEU A 168 5.21 -13.35 10.32
C LEU A 168 6.53 -12.75 10.79
N ASN A 169 6.93 -13.10 12.02
CA ASN A 169 8.24 -12.76 12.54
C ASN A 169 9.33 -13.68 11.96
N GLY A 170 10.59 -13.46 12.33
CA GLY A 170 11.73 -14.25 11.85
C GLY A 170 11.70 -15.74 12.24
N GLU A 171 10.81 -16.15 13.16
CA GLU A 171 10.60 -17.54 13.59
C GLU A 171 9.38 -18.19 12.89
N GLY A 172 8.73 -17.48 11.98
CA GLY A 172 7.56 -17.98 11.26
C GLY A 172 6.26 -17.93 12.06
N GLN A 173 6.24 -17.20 13.17
CA GLN A 173 5.05 -16.97 13.98
C GLN A 173 4.39 -15.66 13.61
N GLU A 174 3.08 -15.55 13.81
CA GLU A 174 2.36 -14.31 13.59
C GLU A 174 2.94 -13.15 14.42
N ASP A 175 3.24 -12.06 13.75
CA ASP A 175 3.44 -10.75 14.38
C ASP A 175 2.10 -10.00 14.36
N ALA A 176 1.33 -10.15 15.43
CA ALA A 176 -0.01 -9.57 15.51
C ALA A 176 0.00 -8.04 15.41
N ALA A 177 0.99 -7.39 16.00
CA ALA A 177 1.12 -5.94 15.95
C ALA A 177 1.38 -5.44 14.51
N ALA A 178 2.30 -6.10 13.80
CA ALA A 178 2.60 -5.78 12.41
C ALA A 178 1.44 -6.15 11.46
N SER A 179 0.69 -7.22 11.78
CA SER A 179 -0.47 -7.66 11.00
C SER A 179 -1.61 -6.66 11.03
N ARG A 180 -1.82 -5.95 12.15
CA ARG A 180 -2.82 -4.89 12.29
C ARG A 180 -2.36 -3.60 11.62
N ARG A 181 -2.66 -3.45 10.34
CA ARG A 181 -2.18 -2.34 9.52
C ARG A 181 -3.18 -1.89 8.47
N VAL A 182 -2.97 -0.69 7.97
CA VAL A 182 -3.50 -0.20 6.70
C VAL A 182 -2.33 -0.02 5.75
N GLU A 183 -2.51 -0.46 4.52
CA GLU A 183 -1.55 -0.26 3.44
C GLU A 183 -2.11 0.68 2.40
N VAL A 184 -1.28 1.58 1.91
CA VAL A 184 -1.58 2.43 0.76
C VAL A 184 -0.59 2.08 -0.35
N ARG A 185 -1.10 1.63 -1.47
CA ARG A 185 -0.30 1.30 -2.64
C ARG A 185 -0.81 1.99 -3.89
N TYR A 186 0.07 2.27 -4.80
CA TYR A 186 -0.32 2.69 -6.15
C TYR A 186 -0.35 1.50 -7.09
N VAL A 187 -1.13 1.64 -8.17
CA VAL A 187 -1.21 0.67 -9.25
C VAL A 187 -0.68 1.33 -10.52
N LEU A 188 0.33 0.72 -11.12
CA LEU A 188 0.88 1.18 -12.39
C LEU A 188 -0.16 1.07 -13.50
N LYS A 189 -0.22 2.10 -14.34
CA LYS A 189 -1.09 2.08 -15.51
C LYS A 189 -0.51 1.13 -16.55
N THR A 190 -1.34 0.21 -17.00
CA THR A 190 -1.10 -0.67 -18.14
C THR A 190 -2.08 -0.31 -19.26
N GLU A 191 -1.62 -0.31 -20.51
CA GLU A 191 -2.49 -0.04 -21.66
C GLU A 191 -3.44 -1.21 -21.94
#